data_e735a2aad379bb68ca1ba6f041506716
#
_entry.id   e735a2aad379bb68ca1ba6f041506716
#
_cell.length_a   1.000
_cell.length_b   1.000
_cell.length_c   1.000
_cell.angle_alpha   90.00
_cell.angle_beta   90.00
_cell.angle_gamma   90.00
#
_symmetry.space_group_name_H-M   'P 1'
#
loop_
_entity.id
_entity.type
_entity.pdbx_description
1 polymer ?
#
loop_
_entity_poly.entity_id
_entity_poly.type
_entity_poly.pdbx_seq_one_letter_code
_entity_poly.pdbx_strand_id
1 'polypeptide(L)'
;MCFSMHADLEKLLSLGKITPSLAEKLDRIAPGRYCFHASWGAGKVISWNLPAKKLVIDFEENPEHEVALEFAPRILEFISDDHFLAKRYEDTESLINLSVDDPVELVRVTLQGYGNSLTPEKLEAALKGTVIAADKWKNWWDKVRAMLRSNVQFMMPTRKGERITLRANILSRAQAALEDYNKAADLKAKVRVLDGIKMEAVMAEPDAVNALIRAVDADVRNGGSLALQQVLELAVLRDDLIASLKNTEAAKEAYPLRSIVEANIGDVGRFAEVLNSMPAVRQKRVYATLPAIFGEDWPQKALELFDAGGARAVGEIAKFLIEEGQDKVLVKHLKHELLRQTLPAESLIWICRQRHDASKPLFGLPVGIAMLSLIEQDHMDGGPNRMLRLKNLFMEDKSIIQEMIKGQDVAEVRQFAKMLYNTSAFSEQDRGALMARIISVFPDLHAIVLDALVDNSDKPEPIFVSWESLEARKKELEELVNVKIPENLSLIHI
;
A
#
# COMPACT_ATOMS: atom_id res chain seq x y z
N MET A 1 29.98 -31.47 18.11
CA MET A 1 30.11 -32.95 18.28
C MET A 1 31.26 -33.39 17.41
N CYS A 2 32.30 -34.02 18.00
CA CYS A 2 33.34 -34.64 17.24
C CYS A 2 32.76 -35.88 16.58
N PHE A 3 32.53 -35.83 15.26
CA PHE A 3 32.18 -37.03 14.51
C PHE A 3 33.37 -37.94 14.50
N SER A 4 33.21 -39.17 15.01
CA SER A 4 34.21 -40.25 14.87
C SER A 4 34.30 -40.58 13.37
N MET A 5 35.52 -40.60 12.83
CA MET A 5 35.77 -41.01 11.45
C MET A 5 35.31 -42.46 11.27
N HIS A 6 34.86 -42.81 10.07
CA HIS A 6 34.46 -44.21 9.77
C HIS A 6 35.61 -45.20 10.01
N ALA A 7 35.35 -46.31 10.69
CA ALA A 7 36.35 -47.26 11.14
C ALA A 7 37.27 -47.77 10.02
N ASP A 8 36.77 -47.97 8.82
CA ASP A 8 37.58 -48.41 7.66
C ASP A 8 38.57 -47.31 7.22
N LEU A 9 38.18 -46.04 7.35
CA LEU A 9 39.09 -44.92 7.01
C LEU A 9 40.19 -44.77 8.08
N GLU A 10 39.86 -44.91 9.35
CA GLU A 10 40.82 -44.89 10.43
C GLU A 10 41.87 -45.98 10.22
N LYS A 11 41.44 -47.20 9.82
CA LYS A 11 42.30 -48.30 9.52
C LYS A 11 43.19 -48.04 8.30
N LEU A 12 42.65 -47.48 7.22
CA LEU A 12 43.41 -47.14 6.01
C LEU A 12 44.41 -46.00 6.28
N LEU A 13 44.05 -45.06 7.11
CA LEU A 13 44.89 -43.94 7.54
C LEU A 13 46.07 -44.45 8.40
N SER A 14 45.81 -45.35 9.39
CA SER A 14 46.82 -45.95 10.24
C SER A 14 47.82 -46.83 9.46
N LEU A 15 47.38 -47.43 8.35
CA LEU A 15 48.23 -48.23 7.43
C LEU A 15 48.98 -47.36 6.41
N GLY A 16 48.84 -46.03 6.45
CA GLY A 16 49.43 -45.10 5.50
C GLY A 16 48.96 -45.24 4.04
N LYS A 17 47.83 -45.90 3.82
CA LYS A 17 47.25 -46.12 2.48
C LYS A 17 46.47 -44.93 1.93
N ILE A 18 46.05 -44.01 2.78
CA ILE A 18 45.35 -42.76 2.40
C ILE A 18 45.93 -41.58 3.19
N THR A 19 45.85 -40.40 2.61
CA THR A 19 46.25 -39.16 3.29
C THR A 19 45.12 -38.65 4.23
N PRO A 20 45.45 -37.88 5.29
CA PRO A 20 44.44 -37.30 6.17
C PRO A 20 43.37 -36.47 5.40
N SER A 21 43.79 -35.69 4.41
CA SER A 21 42.89 -34.90 3.58
C SER A 21 41.97 -35.77 2.71
N LEU A 22 42.44 -36.93 2.25
CA LEU A 22 41.61 -37.88 1.51
C LEU A 22 40.66 -38.61 2.46
N ALA A 23 41.09 -38.97 3.65
CA ALA A 23 40.25 -39.58 4.67
C ALA A 23 39.07 -38.67 5.06
N GLU A 24 39.33 -37.40 5.28
CA GLU A 24 38.27 -36.41 5.59
C GLU A 24 37.27 -36.26 4.44
N LYS A 25 37.70 -36.24 3.19
CA LYS A 25 36.80 -36.21 2.04
C LYS A 25 35.97 -37.47 1.90
N LEU A 26 36.58 -38.64 2.16
CA LEU A 26 35.89 -39.92 2.10
C LEU A 26 34.94 -40.12 3.28
N ASP A 27 35.19 -39.55 4.46
CA ASP A 27 34.28 -39.62 5.60
C ASP A 27 32.95 -38.99 5.34
N ARG A 28 32.89 -37.93 4.48
CA ARG A 28 31.66 -37.31 4.07
C ARG A 28 30.75 -38.21 3.22
N ILE A 29 31.33 -39.21 2.58
CA ILE A 29 30.65 -40.17 1.70
C ILE A 29 30.66 -41.57 2.28
N ALA A 30 30.92 -41.72 3.57
CA ALA A 30 30.92 -42.99 4.25
C ALA A 30 29.52 -43.64 4.28
N PRO A 31 29.42 -44.96 4.37
CA PRO A 31 28.14 -45.62 4.57
C PRO A 31 27.36 -45.03 5.74
N GLY A 32 26.05 -44.83 5.55
CA GLY A 32 25.15 -44.18 6.49
C GLY A 32 25.03 -42.65 6.33
N ARG A 33 25.91 -42.01 5.53
CA ARG A 33 25.82 -40.55 5.25
C ARG A 33 24.78 -40.24 4.17
N TYR A 34 24.29 -39.02 4.17
CA TYR A 34 23.29 -38.55 3.22
C TYR A 34 23.86 -37.63 2.17
N CYS A 35 23.24 -37.69 1.00
CA CYS A 35 23.58 -36.82 -0.13
C CYS A 35 22.34 -36.42 -0.90
N PHE A 36 22.47 -35.43 -1.77
CA PHE A 36 21.43 -34.96 -2.68
C PHE A 36 21.95 -34.98 -4.10
N HIS A 37 21.17 -35.53 -5.03
CA HIS A 37 21.40 -35.51 -6.47
C HIS A 37 20.28 -34.75 -7.17
N ALA A 38 20.61 -33.85 -8.11
CA ALA A 38 19.65 -32.97 -8.76
C ALA A 38 18.49 -33.69 -9.47
N SER A 39 18.76 -34.92 -10.02
CA SER A 39 17.77 -35.71 -10.74
C SER A 39 17.14 -36.83 -9.92
N TRP A 40 17.79 -37.32 -8.88
CA TRP A 40 17.34 -38.50 -8.11
C TRP A 40 16.95 -38.20 -6.68
N GLY A 41 16.98 -36.92 -6.29
CA GLY A 41 16.56 -36.49 -4.97
C GLY A 41 17.58 -36.78 -3.86
N ALA A 42 17.08 -36.89 -2.64
CA ALA A 42 17.88 -37.27 -1.47
C ALA A 42 18.25 -38.76 -1.55
N GLY A 43 19.37 -39.10 -0.96
CA GLY A 43 19.84 -40.49 -0.93
C GLY A 43 20.77 -40.76 0.25
N LYS A 44 20.86 -42.03 0.64
CA LYS A 44 21.74 -42.56 1.70
C LYS A 44 22.80 -43.45 1.11
N VAL A 45 24.03 -43.23 1.49
CA VAL A 45 25.11 -44.12 1.12
C VAL A 45 24.95 -45.43 1.87
N ILE A 46 24.69 -46.51 1.14
CA ILE A 46 24.47 -47.84 1.71
C ILE A 46 25.81 -48.58 1.93
N SER A 47 26.64 -48.54 0.92
CA SER A 47 27.93 -49.15 0.96
C SER A 47 28.95 -48.50 0.04
N TRP A 48 30.22 -48.78 0.25
CA TRP A 48 31.28 -48.41 -0.66
C TRP A 48 32.19 -49.58 -0.99
N ASN A 49 32.64 -49.61 -2.23
CA ASN A 49 33.68 -50.54 -2.67
C ASN A 49 34.91 -49.72 -3.03
N LEU A 50 35.77 -49.48 -2.03
CA LEU A 50 36.96 -48.64 -2.20
C LEU A 50 37.96 -49.24 -3.23
N PRO A 51 38.20 -50.59 -3.28
CA PRO A 51 39.03 -51.19 -4.33
C PRO A 51 38.47 -50.98 -5.73
N ALA A 52 37.14 -51.06 -5.93
CA ALA A 52 36.47 -50.81 -7.21
C ALA A 52 36.18 -49.32 -7.46
N LYS A 53 36.50 -48.46 -6.51
CA LYS A 53 36.21 -46.99 -6.55
C LYS A 53 34.76 -46.67 -6.82
N LYS A 54 33.82 -47.37 -6.19
CA LYS A 54 32.37 -47.20 -6.35
C LYS A 54 31.69 -46.98 -5.01
N LEU A 55 30.61 -46.19 -5.05
CA LEU A 55 29.63 -46.02 -3.98
C LEU A 55 28.31 -46.65 -4.41
N VAL A 56 27.60 -47.26 -3.50
CA VAL A 56 26.21 -47.65 -3.68
C VAL A 56 25.35 -46.70 -2.84
N ILE A 57 24.45 -46.00 -3.50
CA ILE A 57 23.60 -45.01 -2.88
C ILE A 57 22.14 -45.35 -3.17
N ASP A 58 21.32 -45.33 -2.13
CA ASP A 58 19.90 -45.51 -2.24
C ASP A 58 19.23 -44.13 -2.30
N PHE A 59 18.75 -43.75 -3.50
CA PHE A 59 18.08 -42.48 -3.76
C PHE A 59 16.57 -42.66 -3.74
N GLU A 60 15.85 -41.59 -3.42
CA GLU A 60 14.37 -41.57 -3.45
C GLU A 60 13.79 -42.06 -4.77
N GLU A 61 14.38 -41.66 -5.91
CA GLU A 61 13.90 -42.01 -7.26
C GLU A 61 14.75 -43.08 -7.98
N ASN A 62 15.86 -43.50 -7.39
CA ASN A 62 16.77 -44.48 -8.02
C ASN A 62 17.52 -45.30 -6.93
N PRO A 63 16.89 -46.40 -6.42
CA PRO A 63 17.49 -47.21 -5.36
C PRO A 63 18.70 -47.97 -5.84
N GLU A 64 19.65 -48.26 -4.91
CA GLU A 64 20.86 -49.01 -5.10
C GLU A 64 21.74 -48.56 -6.28
N HIS A 65 21.75 -47.25 -6.55
CA HIS A 65 22.52 -46.71 -7.68
C HIS A 65 24.03 -46.68 -7.40
N GLU A 66 24.82 -47.21 -8.36
CA GLU A 66 26.27 -47.18 -8.28
C GLU A 66 26.86 -45.89 -8.84
N VAL A 67 27.63 -45.16 -8.04
CA VAL A 67 28.33 -43.93 -8.42
C VAL A 67 29.86 -44.15 -8.30
N ALA A 68 30.60 -43.79 -9.34
CA ALA A 68 32.06 -43.81 -9.25
C ALA A 68 32.58 -42.71 -8.31
N LEU A 69 33.54 -43.05 -7.43
CA LEU A 69 34.08 -42.13 -6.41
C LEU A 69 34.66 -40.84 -6.98
N GLU A 70 35.22 -40.89 -8.19
CA GLU A 70 35.78 -39.70 -8.87
C GLU A 70 34.70 -38.68 -9.31
N PHE A 71 33.47 -39.15 -9.59
CA PHE A 71 32.37 -38.30 -10.01
C PHE A 71 31.51 -37.84 -8.83
N ALA A 72 31.45 -38.58 -7.74
CA ALA A 72 30.64 -38.31 -6.58
C ALA A 72 30.73 -36.83 -6.07
N PRO A 73 31.93 -36.21 -5.91
CA PRO A 73 32.05 -34.84 -5.45
C PRO A 73 31.54 -33.77 -6.45
N ARG A 74 31.29 -34.16 -7.72
CA ARG A 74 30.84 -33.26 -8.77
C ARG A 74 29.32 -33.29 -8.96
N ILE A 75 28.72 -34.44 -8.67
CA ILE A 75 27.27 -34.66 -8.94
C ILE A 75 26.45 -34.74 -7.65
N LEU A 76 27.09 -34.95 -6.50
CA LEU A 76 26.43 -35.09 -5.21
C LEU A 76 26.76 -33.91 -4.29
N GLU A 77 25.73 -33.39 -3.67
CA GLU A 77 25.81 -32.47 -2.54
C GLU A 77 25.69 -33.31 -1.26
N PHE A 78 26.75 -33.36 -0.43
CA PHE A 78 26.70 -34.08 0.84
C PHE A 78 26.01 -33.23 1.89
N ILE A 79 25.00 -33.78 2.53
CA ILE A 79 24.17 -33.15 3.52
C ILE A 79 24.35 -33.77 4.89
N SER A 80 24.12 -32.99 5.96
CA SER A 80 24.21 -33.52 7.32
C SER A 80 22.98 -34.36 7.66
N ASP A 81 23.12 -35.24 8.66
CA ASP A 81 22.03 -36.07 9.16
C ASP A 81 20.83 -35.24 9.67
N ASP A 82 21.09 -34.00 10.14
CA ASP A 82 20.08 -33.06 10.59
C ASP A 82 19.42 -32.26 9.46
N HIS A 83 19.92 -32.43 8.21
CA HIS A 83 19.37 -31.68 7.07
C HIS A 83 17.93 -32.11 6.78
N PHE A 84 17.08 -31.16 6.38
CA PHE A 84 15.67 -31.40 6.04
C PHE A 84 15.51 -32.57 5.05
N LEU A 85 16.33 -32.63 4.02
CA LEU A 85 16.28 -33.71 3.00
C LEU A 85 16.63 -35.07 3.58
N ALA A 86 17.56 -35.16 4.53
CA ALA A 86 17.89 -36.43 5.23
C ALA A 86 16.68 -36.88 6.08
N LYS A 87 16.07 -35.98 6.82
CA LYS A 87 14.85 -36.26 7.59
C LYS A 87 13.68 -36.69 6.71
N ARG A 88 13.53 -36.05 5.56
CA ARG A 88 12.50 -36.42 4.57
C ARG A 88 12.73 -37.82 4.03
N TYR A 89 13.98 -38.16 3.68
CA TYR A 89 14.32 -39.47 3.21
C TYR A 89 14.03 -40.57 4.25
N GLU A 90 14.34 -40.33 5.53
CA GLU A 90 14.11 -41.31 6.61
C GLU A 90 12.64 -41.46 6.99
N ASP A 91 11.92 -40.36 7.13
CA ASP A 91 10.54 -40.38 7.61
C ASP A 91 9.73 -39.19 7.06
N THR A 92 9.27 -39.34 5.83
CA THR A 92 8.37 -38.37 5.19
C THR A 92 7.03 -38.24 5.92
N GLU A 93 6.52 -39.34 6.49
CA GLU A 93 5.22 -39.35 7.16
C GLU A 93 5.22 -38.47 8.43
N SER A 94 6.29 -38.51 9.20
CA SER A 94 6.48 -37.61 10.34
C SER A 94 6.45 -36.14 9.93
N LEU A 95 7.06 -35.76 8.79
CA LEU A 95 7.03 -34.39 8.29
C LEU A 95 5.64 -34.01 7.77
N ILE A 96 4.89 -34.96 7.19
CA ILE A 96 3.50 -34.74 6.77
C ILE A 96 2.63 -34.45 7.99
N ASN A 97 2.76 -35.25 9.07
CA ASN A 97 2.04 -35.02 10.31
C ASN A 97 2.42 -33.66 10.93
N LEU A 98 3.71 -33.31 10.92
CA LEU A 98 4.20 -32.02 11.40
C LEU A 98 3.61 -30.84 10.60
N SER A 99 3.32 -31.04 9.30
CA SER A 99 2.67 -30.02 8.47
C SER A 99 1.27 -29.64 8.93
N VAL A 100 0.60 -30.53 9.66
CA VAL A 100 -0.75 -30.35 10.19
C VAL A 100 -0.70 -29.92 11.65
N ASP A 101 0.10 -30.60 12.48
CA ASP A 101 0.15 -30.42 13.92
C ASP A 101 0.93 -29.17 14.33
N ASP A 102 2.10 -28.93 13.74
CA ASP A 102 2.91 -27.74 13.97
C ASP A 102 3.59 -27.25 12.68
N PRO A 103 2.87 -26.57 11.82
CA PRO A 103 3.41 -26.08 10.54
C PRO A 103 4.53 -25.04 10.71
N VAL A 104 4.62 -24.35 11.84
CA VAL A 104 5.72 -23.40 12.14
C VAL A 104 7.00 -24.15 12.39
N GLU A 105 6.93 -25.28 13.14
CA GLU A 105 8.04 -26.18 13.40
C GLU A 105 8.54 -26.81 12.10
N LEU A 106 7.65 -27.24 11.21
CA LEU A 106 8.06 -27.76 9.88
C LEU A 106 8.90 -26.75 9.12
N VAL A 107 8.47 -25.48 9.08
CA VAL A 107 9.26 -24.41 8.41
C VAL A 107 10.59 -24.20 9.13
N ARG A 108 10.62 -24.24 10.46
CA ARG A 108 11.86 -24.11 11.25
C ARG A 108 12.87 -25.21 10.90
N VAL A 109 12.43 -26.45 10.90
CA VAL A 109 13.27 -27.61 10.55
C VAL A 109 13.78 -27.50 9.11
N THR A 110 12.90 -27.08 8.19
CA THR A 110 13.31 -26.88 6.80
C THR A 110 14.38 -25.77 6.68
N LEU A 111 14.16 -24.61 7.30
CA LEU A 111 15.15 -23.52 7.26
C LEU A 111 16.49 -23.92 7.89
N GLN A 112 16.49 -24.62 9.00
CA GLN A 112 17.70 -25.12 9.67
C GLN A 112 18.54 -26.00 8.73
N GLY A 113 17.88 -26.89 8.00
CA GLY A 113 18.56 -27.72 7.00
C GLY A 113 19.26 -26.91 5.91
N TYR A 114 18.69 -25.79 5.52
CA TYR A 114 19.24 -24.91 4.46
C TYR A 114 20.04 -23.70 5.00
N GLY A 115 20.63 -23.79 6.18
CA GLY A 115 21.48 -22.73 6.74
C GLY A 115 20.69 -21.54 7.27
N ASN A 116 19.51 -21.79 7.83
CA ASN A 116 18.60 -20.81 8.47
C ASN A 116 18.01 -19.74 7.54
N SER A 117 18.09 -19.92 6.22
CA SER A 117 17.61 -18.90 5.29
C SER A 117 17.21 -19.45 3.92
N LEU A 118 15.94 -19.27 3.51
CA LEU A 118 15.42 -19.67 2.20
C LEU A 118 14.53 -18.58 1.62
N THR A 119 14.49 -18.49 0.28
CA THR A 119 13.44 -17.71 -0.37
C THR A 119 12.11 -18.47 -0.32
N PRO A 120 10.95 -17.77 -0.37
CA PRO A 120 9.64 -18.42 -0.40
C PRO A 120 9.51 -19.47 -1.53
N GLU A 121 10.11 -19.20 -2.69
CA GLU A 121 10.09 -20.11 -3.85
C GLU A 121 10.88 -21.40 -3.58
N LYS A 122 12.04 -21.29 -2.91
CA LYS A 122 12.83 -22.47 -2.51
C LYS A 122 12.16 -23.27 -1.41
N LEU A 123 11.46 -22.60 -0.48
CA LEU A 123 10.66 -23.27 0.54
C LEU A 123 9.47 -24.02 -0.10
N GLU A 124 8.80 -23.39 -1.07
CA GLU A 124 7.74 -24.05 -1.86
C GLU A 124 8.27 -25.30 -2.57
N ALA A 125 9.42 -25.18 -3.27
CA ALA A 125 10.03 -26.29 -3.97
C ALA A 125 10.45 -27.45 -3.03
N ALA A 126 10.82 -27.15 -1.78
CA ALA A 126 11.21 -28.16 -0.81
C ALA A 126 10.02 -28.95 -0.22
N LEU A 127 8.84 -28.28 -0.06
CA LEU A 127 7.72 -28.83 0.67
C LEU A 127 6.54 -29.27 -0.22
N LYS A 128 6.29 -28.54 -1.33
CA LYS A 128 5.14 -28.76 -2.20
C LYS A 128 5.33 -30.03 -3.05
N GLY A 129 4.32 -30.87 -3.05
CA GLY A 129 4.33 -32.13 -3.80
C GLY A 129 5.05 -33.29 -3.10
N THR A 130 5.76 -32.99 -2.00
CA THR A 130 6.46 -33.99 -1.18
C THR A 130 5.81 -34.15 0.21
N VAL A 131 5.96 -33.12 1.04
CA VAL A 131 5.37 -33.09 2.40
C VAL A 131 3.95 -32.51 2.37
N ILE A 132 3.69 -31.56 1.48
CA ILE A 132 2.40 -30.89 1.35
C ILE A 132 1.86 -31.13 -0.06
N ALA A 133 0.66 -31.68 -0.18
CA ALA A 133 0.02 -31.93 -1.45
C ALA A 133 -0.08 -30.63 -2.29
N ALA A 134 0.19 -30.72 -3.59
CA ALA A 134 0.34 -29.57 -4.48
C ALA A 134 -0.94 -28.70 -4.52
N ASP A 135 -2.11 -29.31 -4.46
CA ASP A 135 -3.43 -28.65 -4.42
C ASP A 135 -3.70 -27.95 -3.10
N LYS A 136 -3.12 -28.41 -1.99
CA LYS A 136 -3.29 -27.82 -0.64
C LYS A 136 -2.27 -26.72 -0.33
N TRP A 137 -1.19 -26.61 -1.09
CA TRP A 137 -0.07 -25.70 -0.83
C TRP A 137 -0.52 -24.26 -0.59
N LYS A 138 -1.34 -23.68 -1.46
CA LYS A 138 -1.75 -22.27 -1.38
C LYS A 138 -2.45 -21.96 -0.06
N ASN A 139 -3.45 -22.77 0.30
CA ASN A 139 -4.22 -22.57 1.53
C ASN A 139 -3.36 -22.78 2.78
N TRP A 140 -2.48 -23.78 2.75
CA TRP A 140 -1.53 -24.06 3.82
C TRP A 140 -0.55 -22.89 3.99
N TRP A 141 0.07 -22.45 2.90
CA TRP A 141 1.05 -21.37 2.94
C TRP A 141 0.46 -20.03 3.42
N ASP A 142 -0.74 -19.67 3.01
CA ASP A 142 -1.39 -18.44 3.46
C ASP A 142 -1.60 -18.43 4.98
N LYS A 143 -2.00 -19.55 5.57
CA LYS A 143 -2.14 -19.72 7.03
C LYS A 143 -0.79 -19.65 7.73
N VAL A 144 0.18 -20.43 7.28
CA VAL A 144 1.49 -20.52 7.91
C VAL A 144 2.24 -19.19 7.80
N ARG A 145 2.16 -18.52 6.69
CA ARG A 145 2.75 -17.18 6.50
C ARG A 145 2.23 -16.17 7.53
N ALA A 146 0.96 -16.22 7.88
CA ALA A 146 0.41 -15.38 8.94
C ALA A 146 0.96 -15.75 10.32
N MET A 147 1.11 -17.05 10.61
CA MET A 147 1.69 -17.56 11.86
C MET A 147 3.18 -17.17 11.97
N LEU A 148 3.96 -17.33 10.90
CA LEU A 148 5.38 -16.95 10.87
C LEU A 148 5.60 -15.46 11.10
N ARG A 149 4.73 -14.59 10.54
CA ARG A 149 4.79 -13.14 10.78
C ARG A 149 4.57 -12.76 12.24
N SER A 150 3.81 -13.54 12.98
CA SER A 150 3.58 -13.32 14.40
C SER A 150 4.64 -13.97 15.30
N ASN A 151 5.53 -14.79 14.74
CA ASN A 151 6.55 -15.50 15.48
C ASN A 151 7.89 -14.77 15.40
N VAL A 152 8.39 -14.35 16.55
CA VAL A 152 9.63 -13.56 16.70
C VAL A 152 10.91 -14.28 16.21
N GLN A 153 10.87 -15.59 16.08
CA GLN A 153 12.02 -16.37 15.59
C GLN A 153 12.24 -16.22 14.10
N PHE A 154 11.23 -15.79 13.34
CA PHE A 154 11.31 -15.68 11.89
C PHE A 154 11.34 -14.21 11.45
N MET A 155 12.24 -13.91 10.55
CA MET A 155 12.27 -12.66 9.80
C MET A 155 11.63 -12.91 8.43
N MET A 156 10.49 -12.28 8.20
CA MET A 156 9.71 -12.48 6.98
C MET A 156 10.09 -11.48 5.89
N PRO A 157 10.13 -11.90 4.61
CA PRO A 157 10.44 -11.01 3.50
C PRO A 157 9.39 -9.90 3.35
N THR A 158 9.84 -8.67 3.07
CA THR A 158 9.03 -7.51 2.75
C THR A 158 8.93 -7.27 1.25
N ARG A 159 9.91 -7.77 0.48
CA ARG A 159 9.99 -7.64 -0.98
C ARG A 159 10.09 -9.02 -1.65
N LYS A 160 9.73 -9.08 -2.92
CA LYS A 160 9.91 -10.28 -3.75
C LYS A 160 11.40 -10.61 -3.88
N GLY A 161 11.75 -11.87 -3.70
CA GLY A 161 13.15 -12.35 -3.76
C GLY A 161 13.93 -12.26 -2.45
N GLU A 162 13.43 -11.59 -1.42
CA GLU A 162 14.01 -11.64 -0.08
C GLU A 162 13.78 -13.01 0.57
N ARG A 163 14.64 -13.33 1.55
CA ARG A 163 14.63 -14.62 2.23
C ARG A 163 13.82 -14.60 3.52
N ILE A 164 13.19 -15.71 3.82
CA ILE A 164 12.72 -16.05 5.17
C ILE A 164 13.96 -16.48 5.95
N THR A 165 14.22 -15.85 7.09
CA THR A 165 15.43 -16.15 7.89
C THR A 165 15.02 -16.52 9.32
N LEU A 166 15.64 -17.58 9.84
CA LEU A 166 15.51 -17.96 11.24
C LEU A 166 16.56 -17.18 12.06
N ARG A 167 16.13 -16.51 13.12
CA ARG A 167 17.02 -15.74 14.00
C ARG A 167 17.91 -16.69 14.82
N ALA A 168 19.17 -16.34 14.96
CA ALA A 168 20.13 -17.13 15.73
C ALA A 168 19.83 -17.11 17.24
N ASN A 169 19.27 -15.99 17.74
CA ASN A 169 18.92 -15.81 19.14
C ASN A 169 17.41 -15.62 19.29
N ILE A 170 16.84 -16.10 20.40
CA ILE A 170 15.46 -15.82 20.79
C ILE A 170 15.42 -14.35 21.28
N LEU A 171 14.93 -13.47 20.42
CA LEU A 171 14.70 -12.07 20.75
C LEU A 171 13.29 -11.90 21.31
N SER A 172 13.13 -10.90 22.14
CA SER A 172 11.78 -10.42 22.46
C SER A 172 11.12 -9.80 21.25
N ARG A 173 9.79 -9.60 21.30
CA ARG A 173 9.05 -8.99 20.18
C ARG A 173 9.50 -7.55 19.90
N ALA A 174 9.83 -6.80 20.94
CA ALA A 174 10.31 -5.42 20.80
C ALA A 174 11.72 -5.38 20.20
N GLN A 175 12.62 -6.24 20.67
CA GLN A 175 13.97 -6.38 20.11
C GLN A 175 13.93 -6.86 18.66
N ALA A 176 13.05 -7.80 18.35
CA ALA A 176 12.85 -8.29 16.99
C ALA A 176 12.37 -7.17 16.06
N ALA A 177 11.40 -6.35 16.51
CA ALA A 177 10.91 -5.21 15.75
C ALA A 177 12.00 -4.16 15.49
N LEU A 178 12.85 -3.87 16.50
CA LEU A 178 13.99 -2.97 16.35
C LEU A 178 15.02 -3.52 15.33
N GLU A 179 15.31 -4.81 15.41
CA GLU A 179 16.24 -5.46 14.47
C GLU A 179 15.70 -5.43 13.03
N ASP A 180 14.41 -5.76 12.83
CA ASP A 180 13.74 -5.71 11.52
C ASP A 180 13.71 -4.30 10.96
N TYR A 181 13.43 -3.31 11.81
CA TYR A 181 13.44 -1.90 11.45
C TYR A 181 14.83 -1.44 10.98
N ASN A 182 15.88 -1.80 11.70
CA ASN A 182 17.26 -1.43 11.37
C ASN A 182 17.79 -2.13 10.10
N LYS A 183 17.30 -3.34 9.82
CA LYS A 183 17.64 -4.11 8.61
C LYS A 183 16.82 -3.72 7.39
N ALA A 184 15.74 -2.95 7.56
CA ALA A 184 14.89 -2.54 6.47
C ALA A 184 15.65 -1.65 5.48
N ALA A 185 15.54 -1.95 4.18
CA ALA A 185 16.38 -1.38 3.13
C ALA A 185 16.08 0.10 2.82
N ASP A 186 14.85 0.56 3.07
CA ASP A 186 14.40 1.93 2.80
C ASP A 186 13.27 2.35 3.75
N LEU A 187 12.91 3.64 3.73
CA LEU A 187 11.86 4.20 4.60
C LEU A 187 10.50 3.53 4.38
N LYS A 188 10.18 3.12 3.15
CA LYS A 188 8.92 2.42 2.84
C LYS A 188 8.89 1.02 3.47
N ALA A 189 10.00 0.31 3.49
CA ALA A 189 10.13 -0.97 4.20
C ALA A 189 10.03 -0.76 5.71
N LYS A 190 10.64 0.30 6.25
CA LYS A 190 10.56 0.68 7.67
C LYS A 190 9.13 0.98 8.11
N VAL A 191 8.36 1.72 7.32
CA VAL A 191 6.92 1.94 7.56
C VAL A 191 6.17 0.60 7.64
N ARG A 192 6.43 -0.35 6.73
CA ARG A 192 5.77 -1.67 6.75
C ARG A 192 6.12 -2.50 7.98
N VAL A 193 7.36 -2.40 8.47
CA VAL A 193 7.76 -3.07 9.71
C VAL A 193 6.93 -2.54 10.88
N LEU A 194 6.83 -1.21 11.01
CA LEU A 194 6.04 -0.59 12.08
C LEU A 194 4.54 -0.91 11.98
N ASP A 195 3.97 -0.95 10.77
CA ASP A 195 2.57 -1.36 10.55
C ASP A 195 2.28 -2.80 10.99
N GLY A 196 3.27 -3.66 10.91
CA GLY A 196 3.16 -5.06 11.32
C GLY A 196 3.24 -5.28 12.84
N ILE A 197 3.60 -4.27 13.61
CA ILE A 197 3.79 -4.39 15.06
C ILE A 197 2.43 -4.43 15.76
N LYS A 198 2.21 -5.51 16.54
CA LYS A 198 1.10 -5.59 17.49
C LYS A 198 1.51 -4.86 18.77
N MET A 199 0.94 -3.69 19.00
CA MET A 199 1.29 -2.81 20.13
C MET A 199 1.28 -3.53 21.49
N GLU A 200 0.24 -4.31 21.79
CA GLU A 200 0.09 -5.05 23.06
C GLU A 200 1.27 -5.98 23.37
N ALA A 201 1.85 -6.54 22.29
CA ALA A 201 2.95 -7.49 22.42
C ALA A 201 4.33 -6.84 22.59
N VAL A 202 4.43 -5.56 22.24
CA VAL A 202 5.67 -4.77 22.29
C VAL A 202 5.80 -4.06 23.63
N MET A 203 4.68 -3.70 24.25
CA MET A 203 4.61 -2.91 25.49
C MET A 203 5.25 -3.58 26.72
N ALA A 204 5.56 -4.88 26.68
CA ALA A 204 6.19 -5.58 27.79
C ALA A 204 7.66 -5.18 28.06
N GLU A 205 8.30 -4.46 27.10
CA GLU A 205 9.72 -4.14 27.15
C GLU A 205 9.99 -2.66 26.80
N PRO A 206 9.80 -1.75 27.75
CA PRO A 206 9.92 -0.31 27.52
C PRO A 206 11.27 0.15 26.95
N ASP A 207 12.37 -0.49 27.32
CA ASP A 207 13.71 -0.09 26.85
C ASP A 207 13.92 -0.38 25.38
N ALA A 208 13.48 -1.55 24.90
CA ALA A 208 13.57 -1.91 23.49
C ALA A 208 12.63 -1.03 22.63
N VAL A 209 11.45 -0.69 23.14
CA VAL A 209 10.52 0.24 22.49
C VAL A 209 11.09 1.65 22.43
N ASN A 210 11.73 2.12 23.51
CA ASN A 210 12.41 3.42 23.52
C ASN A 210 13.55 3.47 22.49
N ALA A 211 14.32 2.37 22.34
CA ALA A 211 15.35 2.27 21.32
C ALA A 211 14.74 2.31 19.91
N LEU A 212 13.62 1.65 19.69
CA LEU A 212 12.88 1.69 18.41
C LEU A 212 12.37 3.12 18.12
N ILE A 213 11.77 3.80 19.10
CA ILE A 213 11.29 5.19 18.95
C ILE A 213 12.46 6.12 18.55
N ARG A 214 13.63 5.99 19.19
CA ARG A 214 14.81 6.79 18.84
C ARG A 214 15.30 6.49 17.42
N ALA A 215 15.30 5.24 17.00
CA ALA A 215 15.69 4.86 15.63
C ALA A 215 14.71 5.45 14.59
N VAL A 216 13.41 5.40 14.85
CA VAL A 216 12.39 6.01 13.98
C VAL A 216 12.55 7.53 13.96
N ASP A 217 12.76 8.17 15.11
CA ASP A 217 12.94 9.62 15.19
C ASP A 217 14.19 10.12 14.44
N ALA A 218 15.27 9.33 14.47
CA ALA A 218 16.46 9.63 13.67
C ALA A 218 16.16 9.63 12.17
N ASP A 219 15.38 8.66 11.67
CA ASP A 219 14.97 8.62 10.26
C ASP A 219 14.00 9.76 9.91
N VAL A 220 13.11 10.13 10.82
CA VAL A 220 12.20 11.27 10.65
C VAL A 220 12.99 12.58 10.52
N ARG A 221 14.02 12.78 11.32
CA ARG A 221 14.89 13.98 11.27
C ARG A 221 15.75 14.02 10.00
N ASN A 222 16.24 12.87 9.56
CA ASN A 222 17.13 12.74 8.40
C ASN A 222 16.39 12.57 7.07
N GLY A 223 15.07 12.33 7.11
CA GLY A 223 14.24 12.13 5.93
C GLY A 223 14.14 13.42 5.10
N GLY A 224 14.58 13.34 3.85
CA GLY A 224 14.50 14.48 2.93
C GLY A 224 13.09 14.71 2.39
N SER A 225 12.87 15.89 1.80
CA SER A 225 11.58 16.29 1.20
C SER A 225 11.07 15.35 0.09
N LEU A 226 11.96 14.60 -0.57
CA LEU A 226 11.58 13.60 -1.58
C LEU A 226 10.86 12.37 -0.98
N ALA A 227 11.08 12.10 0.30
CA ALA A 227 10.46 10.98 1.03
C ALA A 227 9.39 11.47 2.03
N LEU A 228 8.81 12.65 1.82
CA LEU A 228 7.91 13.31 2.78
C LEU A 228 6.74 12.41 3.21
N GLN A 229 6.16 11.63 2.31
CA GLN A 229 5.11 10.67 2.66
C GLN A 229 5.59 9.71 3.75
N GLN A 230 6.73 9.06 3.54
CA GLN A 230 7.28 8.07 4.47
C GLN A 230 7.69 8.73 5.80
N VAL A 231 8.23 9.94 5.73
CA VAL A 231 8.61 10.72 6.93
C VAL A 231 7.38 11.03 7.79
N LEU A 232 6.28 11.51 7.18
CA LEU A 232 5.02 11.76 7.89
C LEU A 232 4.43 10.46 8.46
N GLU A 233 4.44 9.38 7.69
CA GLU A 233 3.94 8.08 8.15
C GLU A 233 4.78 7.54 9.32
N LEU A 234 6.10 7.64 9.27
CA LEU A 234 7.00 7.26 10.36
C LEU A 234 6.78 8.12 11.61
N ALA A 235 6.61 9.43 11.44
CA ALA A 235 6.34 10.33 12.56
C ALA A 235 5.02 9.97 13.26
N VAL A 236 3.95 9.69 12.50
CA VAL A 236 2.66 9.26 13.07
C VAL A 236 2.80 7.93 13.82
N LEU A 237 3.46 6.93 13.21
CA LEU A 237 3.66 5.62 13.84
C LEU A 237 4.53 5.71 15.09
N ARG A 238 5.58 6.55 15.08
CA ARG A 238 6.38 6.86 16.27
C ARG A 238 5.52 7.47 17.37
N ASP A 239 4.68 8.44 17.05
CA ASP A 239 3.80 9.10 18.02
C ASP A 239 2.77 8.12 18.61
N ASP A 240 2.30 7.13 17.82
CA ASP A 240 1.45 6.05 18.32
C ASP A 240 2.21 5.12 19.28
N LEU A 241 3.49 4.80 19.01
CA LEU A 241 4.36 4.08 19.95
C LEU A 241 4.54 4.87 21.25
N ILE A 242 4.83 6.17 21.16
CA ILE A 242 4.99 7.06 22.32
C ILE A 242 3.70 7.11 23.16
N ALA A 243 2.54 7.28 22.52
CA ALA A 243 1.25 7.33 23.21
C ALA A 243 0.94 6.03 23.97
N SER A 244 1.40 4.89 23.45
CA SER A 244 1.21 3.58 24.07
C SER A 244 2.05 3.40 25.34
N LEU A 245 3.22 4.05 25.46
CA LEU A 245 4.16 3.87 26.58
C LEU A 245 3.86 4.73 27.82
N LYS A 246 2.84 5.58 27.80
CA LYS A 246 2.45 6.44 28.94
C LYS A 246 3.65 7.10 29.65
N ASN A 247 4.23 8.10 29.06
CA ASN A 247 5.26 8.94 29.72
C ASN A 247 6.72 8.47 29.55
N THR A 248 7.31 8.70 28.41
CA THR A 248 8.70 8.34 28.13
C THR A 248 9.58 9.57 27.91
N GLU A 249 10.85 9.48 28.25
CA GLU A 249 11.82 10.49 27.88
C GLU A 249 11.94 10.65 26.36
N ALA A 250 11.82 9.54 25.62
CA ALA A 250 11.79 9.55 24.17
C ALA A 250 10.67 10.44 23.58
N ALA A 251 9.53 10.59 24.29
CA ALA A 251 8.47 11.50 23.90
C ALA A 251 8.86 12.98 23.95
N LYS A 252 9.72 13.35 24.91
CA LYS A 252 10.19 14.74 25.08
C LYS A 252 11.23 15.12 24.04
N GLU A 253 11.98 14.15 23.56
CA GLU A 253 13.06 14.33 22.58
C GLU A 253 12.60 14.21 21.14
N ALA A 254 11.43 13.60 20.89
CA ALA A 254 10.91 13.32 19.56
C ALA A 254 10.67 14.60 18.74
N TYR A 255 11.06 14.59 17.48
CA TYR A 255 10.83 15.72 16.57
C TYR A 255 9.34 15.86 16.28
N PRO A 256 8.69 16.98 16.62
CA PRO A 256 7.24 17.07 16.57
C PRO A 256 6.67 16.90 15.16
N LEU A 257 5.59 16.11 14.99
CA LEU A 257 4.87 15.98 13.73
C LEU A 257 4.44 17.36 13.19
N ARG A 258 3.99 18.27 14.06
CA ARG A 258 3.62 19.65 13.68
C ARG A 258 4.75 20.40 12.97
N SER A 259 5.99 20.23 13.39
CA SER A 259 7.14 20.92 12.78
C SER A 259 7.45 20.39 11.38
N ILE A 260 7.20 19.09 11.13
CA ILE A 260 7.32 18.51 9.79
C ILE A 260 6.24 19.09 8.87
N VAL A 261 5.01 19.16 9.37
CA VAL A 261 3.87 19.73 8.64
C VAL A 261 4.13 21.21 8.32
N GLU A 262 4.48 22.02 9.32
CA GLU A 262 4.77 23.43 9.19
C GLU A 262 5.86 23.72 8.14
N ALA A 263 6.95 22.93 8.15
CA ALA A 263 8.05 23.08 7.22
C ALA A 263 7.71 22.74 5.75
N ASN A 264 6.65 21.94 5.50
CA ASN A 264 6.36 21.41 4.17
C ASN A 264 5.02 21.88 3.58
N ILE A 265 4.10 22.42 4.38
CA ILE A 265 2.75 22.81 3.95
C ILE A 265 2.74 24.09 3.07
N GLY A 266 3.87 24.78 2.95
CA GLY A 266 4.00 25.96 2.09
C GLY A 266 3.74 25.66 0.60
N ASP A 267 4.14 24.50 0.11
CA ASP A 267 3.74 23.98 -1.20
C ASP A 267 2.48 23.11 -1.04
N VAL A 268 1.34 23.79 -1.06
CA VAL A 268 0.02 23.17 -0.79
C VAL A 268 -0.28 22.04 -1.78
N GLY A 269 0.02 22.22 -3.08
CA GLY A 269 -0.25 21.22 -4.12
C GLY A 269 0.52 19.92 -3.85
N ARG A 270 1.83 20.02 -3.67
CA ARG A 270 2.70 18.89 -3.36
C ARG A 270 2.31 18.21 -2.05
N PHE A 271 2.00 19.01 -1.03
CA PHE A 271 1.62 18.48 0.28
C PHE A 271 0.29 17.70 0.21
N ALA A 272 -0.69 18.22 -0.55
CA ALA A 272 -1.97 17.54 -0.80
C ALA A 272 -1.78 16.21 -1.56
N GLU A 273 -0.87 16.13 -2.54
CA GLU A 273 -0.54 14.87 -3.23
C GLU A 273 0.05 13.84 -2.27
N VAL A 274 0.97 14.27 -1.40
CA VAL A 274 1.55 13.42 -0.35
C VAL A 274 0.45 12.87 0.56
N LEU A 275 -0.43 13.73 1.06
CA LEU A 275 -1.55 13.33 1.91
C LEU A 275 -2.48 12.35 1.19
N ASN A 276 -2.81 12.60 -0.08
CA ASN A 276 -3.68 11.71 -0.86
C ASN A 276 -3.12 10.29 -1.01
N SER A 277 -1.79 10.14 -0.93
CA SER A 277 -1.10 8.85 -0.98
C SER A 277 -1.06 8.11 0.35
N MET A 278 -1.32 8.80 1.46
CA MET A 278 -1.29 8.23 2.83
C MET A 278 -2.60 7.51 3.18
N PRO A 279 -2.57 6.54 4.12
CA PRO A 279 -3.78 5.97 4.71
C PRO A 279 -4.61 7.03 5.45
N ALA A 280 -5.95 6.95 5.37
CA ALA A 280 -6.89 7.90 5.97
C ALA A 280 -6.64 8.16 7.47
N VAL A 281 -6.38 7.10 8.23
CA VAL A 281 -6.10 7.21 9.69
C VAL A 281 -4.88 8.10 9.96
N ARG A 282 -3.84 8.02 9.12
CA ARG A 282 -2.63 8.85 9.26
C ARG A 282 -2.85 10.27 8.78
N GLN A 283 -3.64 10.45 7.71
CA GLN A 283 -4.05 11.80 7.27
C GLN A 283 -4.74 12.58 8.41
N LYS A 284 -5.67 11.92 9.11
CA LYS A 284 -6.36 12.55 10.25
C LYS A 284 -5.39 13.04 11.33
N ARG A 285 -4.31 12.29 11.61
CA ARG A 285 -3.26 12.71 12.56
C ARG A 285 -2.49 13.95 12.08
N VAL A 286 -2.25 14.05 10.77
CA VAL A 286 -1.61 15.23 10.17
C VAL A 286 -2.55 16.43 10.25
N TYR A 287 -3.81 16.30 9.87
CA TYR A 287 -4.79 17.40 9.96
C TYR A 287 -4.97 17.90 11.39
N ALA A 288 -4.95 17.03 12.39
CA ALA A 288 -5.06 17.42 13.79
C ALA A 288 -3.92 18.35 14.27
N THR A 289 -2.84 18.51 13.50
CA THR A 289 -1.77 19.48 13.82
C THR A 289 -2.08 20.89 13.33
N LEU A 290 -3.01 21.08 12.37
CA LEU A 290 -3.30 22.38 11.75
C LEU A 290 -3.71 23.46 12.77
N PRO A 291 -4.61 23.20 13.74
CA PRO A 291 -4.98 24.20 14.74
C PRO A 291 -3.80 24.70 15.58
N ALA A 292 -2.86 23.80 15.89
CA ALA A 292 -1.67 24.16 16.67
C ALA A 292 -0.62 24.94 15.85
N ILE A 293 -0.64 24.84 14.52
CA ILE A 293 0.29 25.55 13.62
C ILE A 293 -0.28 26.92 13.24
N PHE A 294 -1.56 26.98 12.85
CA PHE A 294 -2.17 28.16 12.23
C PHE A 294 -3.14 28.94 13.14
N GLY A 295 -3.35 28.48 14.38
CA GLY A 295 -4.28 29.15 15.30
C GLY A 295 -5.69 29.26 14.70
N GLU A 296 -6.26 30.48 14.69
CA GLU A 296 -7.61 30.72 14.15
C GLU A 296 -7.72 30.57 12.64
N ASP A 297 -6.62 30.66 11.89
CA ASP A 297 -6.59 30.58 10.42
C ASP A 297 -6.52 29.13 9.89
N TRP A 298 -6.46 28.12 10.77
CA TRP A 298 -6.34 26.73 10.37
C TRP A 298 -7.45 26.24 9.45
N PRO A 299 -8.73 26.70 9.59
CA PRO A 299 -9.78 26.24 8.68
C PRO A 299 -9.53 26.70 7.24
N GLN A 300 -9.00 27.91 7.05
CA GLN A 300 -8.65 28.42 5.73
C GLN A 300 -7.52 27.58 5.11
N LYS A 301 -6.51 27.22 5.90
CA LYS A 301 -5.42 26.36 5.44
C LYS A 301 -5.90 24.94 5.09
N ALA A 302 -6.85 24.43 5.85
CA ALA A 302 -7.52 23.17 5.56
C ALA A 302 -8.30 23.23 4.23
N LEU A 303 -8.98 24.35 3.92
CA LEU A 303 -9.66 24.54 2.65
C LEU A 303 -8.71 24.63 1.46
N GLU A 304 -7.54 25.24 1.60
CA GLU A 304 -6.52 25.22 0.55
C GLU A 304 -6.07 23.79 0.22
N LEU A 305 -5.87 22.95 1.25
CA LEU A 305 -5.57 21.54 1.08
C LEU A 305 -6.74 20.74 0.50
N PHE A 306 -7.97 21.12 0.82
CA PHE A 306 -9.17 20.52 0.26
C PHE A 306 -9.25 20.76 -1.25
N ASP A 307 -9.00 21.99 -1.71
CA ASP A 307 -9.06 22.36 -3.11
C ASP A 307 -7.92 21.72 -3.93
N ALA A 308 -6.73 21.57 -3.34
CA ALA A 308 -5.60 20.89 -3.96
C ALA A 308 -5.65 19.37 -3.83
N GLY A 309 -6.56 18.83 -3.05
CA GLY A 309 -6.59 17.42 -2.65
C GLY A 309 -7.06 16.49 -3.75
N GLY A 310 -6.47 15.28 -3.81
CA GLY A 310 -7.04 14.15 -4.56
C GLY A 310 -8.20 13.50 -3.81
N ALA A 311 -8.81 12.51 -4.42
CA ALA A 311 -10.07 11.89 -3.97
C ALA A 311 -10.12 11.48 -2.50
N ARG A 312 -9.03 10.92 -1.98
CA ARG A 312 -8.96 10.49 -0.57
C ARG A 312 -8.77 11.68 0.35
N ALA A 313 -7.86 12.58 0.01
CA ALA A 313 -7.55 13.75 0.82
C ALA A 313 -8.77 14.67 0.96
N VAL A 314 -9.50 14.95 -0.12
CA VAL A 314 -10.74 15.73 -0.10
C VAL A 314 -11.78 15.15 0.88
N GLY A 315 -11.98 13.83 0.84
CA GLY A 315 -12.93 13.15 1.74
C GLY A 315 -12.52 13.25 3.21
N GLU A 316 -11.26 13.01 3.51
CA GLU A 316 -10.76 12.99 4.89
C GLU A 316 -10.67 14.41 5.49
N ILE A 317 -10.26 15.41 4.70
CA ILE A 317 -10.18 16.78 5.21
C ILE A 317 -11.56 17.41 5.39
N ALA A 318 -12.52 17.11 4.51
CA ALA A 318 -13.91 17.53 4.70
C ALA A 318 -14.50 16.93 5.98
N LYS A 319 -14.25 15.63 6.22
CA LYS A 319 -14.66 14.95 7.44
C LYS A 319 -14.02 15.59 8.67
N PHE A 320 -12.72 15.90 8.62
CA PHE A 320 -12.03 16.57 9.70
C PHE A 320 -12.62 17.96 10.00
N LEU A 321 -12.86 18.79 8.97
CA LEU A 321 -13.51 20.09 9.14
C LEU A 321 -14.90 19.98 9.80
N ILE A 322 -15.68 18.97 9.43
CA ILE A 322 -17.02 18.74 10.00
C ILE A 322 -16.90 18.27 11.46
N GLU A 323 -16.01 17.33 11.76
CA GLU A 323 -15.77 16.81 13.12
C GLU A 323 -15.31 17.93 14.08
N GLU A 324 -14.54 18.90 13.57
CA GLU A 324 -14.07 20.08 14.34
C GLU A 324 -15.08 21.25 14.33
N GLY A 325 -16.31 21.04 13.87
CA GLY A 325 -17.37 22.03 13.90
C GLY A 325 -17.23 23.18 12.88
N GLN A 326 -16.41 22.98 11.83
CA GLN A 326 -16.18 23.94 10.76
C GLN A 326 -17.04 23.69 9.52
N ASP A 327 -18.16 22.98 9.68
CA ASP A 327 -19.10 22.66 8.61
C ASP A 327 -19.61 23.90 7.88
N LYS A 328 -19.90 24.98 8.60
CA LYS A 328 -20.35 26.26 8.02
C LYS A 328 -19.29 26.92 7.15
N VAL A 329 -18.01 26.84 7.58
CA VAL A 329 -16.88 27.39 6.82
C VAL A 329 -16.70 26.60 5.53
N LEU A 330 -16.74 25.28 5.59
CA LEU A 330 -16.67 24.39 4.43
C LEU A 330 -17.81 24.67 3.44
N VAL A 331 -19.06 24.73 3.93
CA VAL A 331 -20.24 24.99 3.06
C VAL A 331 -20.17 26.37 2.42
N LYS A 332 -19.76 27.41 3.17
CA LYS A 332 -19.56 28.75 2.63
C LYS A 332 -18.53 28.77 1.51
N HIS A 333 -17.40 28.09 1.72
CA HIS A 333 -16.33 27.96 0.72
C HIS A 333 -16.84 27.25 -0.54
N LEU A 334 -17.44 26.07 -0.38
CA LEU A 334 -18.00 25.29 -1.49
C LEU A 334 -19.03 26.09 -2.29
N LYS A 335 -19.92 26.83 -1.61
CA LYS A 335 -20.91 27.69 -2.27
C LYS A 335 -20.25 28.81 -3.07
N HIS A 336 -19.23 29.43 -2.50
CA HIS A 336 -18.47 30.50 -3.16
C HIS A 336 -17.75 29.99 -4.41
N GLU A 337 -16.99 28.88 -4.29
CA GLU A 337 -16.26 28.30 -5.40
C GLU A 337 -17.18 27.73 -6.50
N LEU A 338 -18.35 27.18 -6.10
CA LEU A 338 -19.36 26.70 -7.03
C LEU A 338 -19.93 27.86 -7.88
N LEU A 339 -20.23 29.00 -7.26
CA LEU A 339 -20.71 30.20 -7.97
C LEU A 339 -19.66 30.75 -8.95
N ARG A 340 -18.39 30.62 -8.62
CA ARG A 340 -17.26 31.02 -9.48
C ARG A 340 -16.91 30.01 -10.56
N GLN A 341 -17.50 28.81 -10.48
CA GLN A 341 -17.13 27.64 -11.30
C GLN A 341 -15.65 27.27 -11.21
N THR A 342 -15.06 27.43 -10.02
CA THR A 342 -13.65 27.13 -9.72
C THR A 342 -13.48 25.87 -8.87
N LEU A 343 -14.58 25.18 -8.50
CA LEU A 343 -14.54 23.96 -7.72
C LEU A 343 -13.79 22.85 -8.48
N PRO A 344 -12.76 22.26 -7.85
CA PRO A 344 -12.07 21.11 -8.43
C PRO A 344 -12.98 19.89 -8.62
N ALA A 345 -12.61 19.04 -9.57
CA ALA A 345 -13.39 17.83 -9.90
C ALA A 345 -13.61 16.90 -8.69
N GLU A 346 -12.60 16.74 -7.85
CA GLU A 346 -12.72 15.86 -6.66
C GLU A 346 -13.67 16.41 -5.60
N SER A 347 -13.76 17.73 -5.46
CA SER A 347 -14.72 18.40 -4.58
C SER A 347 -16.15 18.22 -5.08
N LEU A 348 -16.38 18.32 -6.40
CA LEU A 348 -17.68 18.03 -7.03
C LEU A 348 -18.06 16.57 -6.84
N ILE A 349 -17.12 15.63 -7.05
CA ILE A 349 -17.36 14.21 -6.81
C ILE A 349 -17.70 13.95 -5.35
N TRP A 350 -17.02 14.63 -4.42
CA TRP A 350 -17.29 14.51 -2.99
C TRP A 350 -18.73 14.97 -2.66
N ILE A 351 -19.17 16.14 -3.15
CA ILE A 351 -20.55 16.62 -2.95
C ILE A 351 -21.56 15.59 -3.47
N CYS A 352 -21.32 15.04 -4.66
CA CYS A 352 -22.24 14.09 -5.29
C CYS A 352 -22.32 12.75 -4.57
N ARG A 353 -21.20 12.23 -4.07
CA ARG A 353 -21.12 10.89 -3.45
C ARG A 353 -21.48 10.89 -1.98
N GLN A 354 -20.98 11.85 -1.22
CA GLN A 354 -21.19 11.86 0.23
C GLN A 354 -22.58 12.34 0.61
N ARG A 355 -23.12 13.32 -0.14
CA ARG A 355 -24.43 13.94 0.15
C ARG A 355 -24.62 14.21 1.65
N HIS A 356 -23.52 14.65 2.29
CA HIS A 356 -23.48 14.94 3.72
C HIS A 356 -24.54 16.01 4.05
N ASP A 357 -25.13 15.96 5.25
CA ASP A 357 -26.19 16.89 5.64
C ASP A 357 -25.78 18.36 5.47
N ALA A 358 -24.52 18.69 5.74
CA ALA A 358 -23.97 20.03 5.54
C ALA A 358 -23.88 20.43 4.05
N SER A 359 -23.50 19.53 3.15
CA SER A 359 -23.33 19.78 1.71
C SER A 359 -24.58 19.48 0.88
N LYS A 360 -25.58 18.80 1.45
CA LYS A 360 -26.82 18.43 0.78
C LYS A 360 -27.55 19.61 0.14
N PRO A 361 -27.62 20.83 0.74
CA PRO A 361 -28.24 21.99 0.11
C PRO A 361 -27.50 22.49 -1.13
N LEU A 362 -26.21 22.11 -1.33
CA LEU A 362 -25.42 22.48 -2.51
C LEU A 362 -25.62 21.50 -3.65
N PHE A 363 -26.08 20.27 -3.35
CA PHE A 363 -26.33 19.25 -4.36
C PHE A 363 -27.55 19.60 -5.19
N GLY A 364 -27.34 19.99 -6.44
CA GLY A 364 -28.40 20.40 -7.35
C GLY A 364 -27.83 20.80 -8.71
N LEU A 365 -28.62 21.54 -9.45
CA LEU A 365 -28.35 21.98 -10.81
C LEU A 365 -26.98 22.72 -10.95
N PRO A 366 -26.58 23.62 -10.04
CA PRO A 366 -25.27 24.28 -10.12
C PRO A 366 -24.09 23.31 -10.11
N VAL A 367 -24.18 22.22 -9.33
CA VAL A 367 -23.16 21.16 -9.31
C VAL A 367 -23.13 20.44 -10.65
N GLY A 368 -24.29 20.11 -11.23
CA GLY A 368 -24.39 19.48 -12.55
C GLY A 368 -23.78 20.35 -13.66
N ILE A 369 -24.04 21.65 -13.62
CA ILE A 369 -23.46 22.62 -14.57
C ILE A 369 -21.93 22.68 -14.42
N ALA A 370 -21.43 22.80 -13.19
CA ALA A 370 -19.98 22.84 -12.93
C ALA A 370 -19.27 21.55 -13.39
N MET A 371 -19.87 20.38 -13.12
CA MET A 371 -19.36 19.10 -13.60
C MET A 371 -19.28 19.04 -15.13
N LEU A 372 -20.36 19.45 -15.80
CA LEU A 372 -20.45 19.44 -17.27
C LEU A 372 -19.42 20.39 -17.89
N SER A 373 -19.27 21.60 -17.32
CA SER A 373 -18.29 22.60 -17.77
C SER A 373 -16.85 22.08 -17.68
N LEU A 374 -16.49 21.40 -16.58
CA LEU A 374 -15.16 20.79 -16.44
C LEU A 374 -14.92 19.66 -17.43
N ILE A 375 -15.93 18.81 -17.66
CA ILE A 375 -15.85 17.72 -18.63
C ILE A 375 -15.67 18.26 -20.05
N GLU A 376 -16.40 19.31 -20.41
CA GLU A 376 -16.32 19.97 -21.70
C GLU A 376 -14.94 20.62 -21.91
N GLN A 377 -14.45 21.36 -20.92
CA GLN A 377 -13.13 21.97 -20.95
C GLN A 377 -12.01 20.95 -21.15
N ASP A 378 -12.03 19.85 -20.38
CA ASP A 378 -11.04 18.75 -20.51
C ASP A 378 -11.07 18.10 -21.91
N HIS A 379 -12.27 17.99 -22.49
CA HIS A 379 -12.45 17.48 -23.84
C HIS A 379 -11.88 18.43 -24.90
N MET A 380 -12.13 19.73 -24.76
CA MET A 380 -11.64 20.76 -25.68
C MET A 380 -10.12 20.92 -25.63
N ASP A 381 -9.50 20.73 -24.46
CA ASP A 381 -8.05 20.78 -24.28
C ASP A 381 -7.32 19.62 -24.99
N GLY A 382 -8.04 18.56 -25.41
CA GLY A 382 -7.50 17.45 -26.22
C GLY A 382 -6.43 16.62 -25.52
N GLY A 383 -6.31 16.74 -24.20
CA GLY A 383 -5.33 16.06 -23.37
C GLY A 383 -5.80 14.66 -22.87
N PRO A 384 -5.05 14.03 -21.96
CA PRO A 384 -5.52 12.82 -21.29
C PRO A 384 -6.82 13.12 -20.55
N ASN A 385 -7.79 12.23 -20.67
CA ASN A 385 -9.14 12.38 -20.08
C ASN A 385 -9.09 12.47 -18.54
N ARG A 386 -8.77 13.64 -18.01
CA ARG A 386 -8.61 13.91 -16.56
C ARG A 386 -9.95 13.88 -15.84
N MET A 387 -11.04 14.22 -16.55
CA MET A 387 -12.39 14.27 -15.99
C MET A 387 -13.17 12.97 -16.16
N LEU A 388 -12.50 11.86 -16.49
CA LEU A 388 -13.14 10.55 -16.67
C LEU A 388 -14.00 10.13 -15.45
N ARG A 389 -13.55 10.44 -14.24
CA ARG A 389 -14.30 10.12 -13.02
C ARG A 389 -15.60 10.90 -12.89
N LEU A 390 -15.60 12.20 -13.25
CA LEU A 390 -16.82 13.02 -13.32
C LEU A 390 -17.76 12.50 -14.40
N LYS A 391 -17.23 12.21 -15.58
CA LYS A 391 -17.99 11.67 -16.70
C LYS A 391 -18.65 10.33 -16.33
N ASN A 392 -17.90 9.43 -15.71
CA ASN A 392 -18.43 8.15 -15.25
C ASN A 392 -19.52 8.31 -14.20
N LEU A 393 -19.41 9.33 -13.32
CA LEU A 393 -20.43 9.59 -12.31
C LEU A 393 -21.79 9.92 -12.94
N PHE A 394 -21.81 10.71 -14.02
CA PHE A 394 -23.04 10.96 -14.79
C PHE A 394 -23.63 9.69 -15.42
N MET A 395 -22.76 8.79 -15.87
CA MET A 395 -23.18 7.57 -16.58
C MET A 395 -23.62 6.45 -15.62
N GLU A 396 -22.85 6.21 -14.56
CA GLU A 396 -23.04 5.09 -13.63
C GLU A 396 -24.19 5.35 -12.64
N ASP A 397 -24.28 6.57 -12.08
CA ASP A 397 -25.37 6.93 -11.17
C ASP A 397 -26.62 7.37 -11.96
N LYS A 398 -27.53 6.42 -12.15
CA LYS A 398 -28.77 6.66 -12.92
C LYS A 398 -29.68 7.71 -12.29
N SER A 399 -29.59 7.94 -10.98
CA SER A 399 -30.44 8.87 -10.24
C SER A 399 -29.88 10.28 -10.14
N ILE A 400 -28.57 10.45 -10.36
CA ILE A 400 -27.88 11.71 -10.05
C ILE A 400 -28.49 12.93 -10.78
N ILE A 401 -28.75 12.81 -12.07
CA ILE A 401 -29.35 13.90 -12.85
C ILE A 401 -30.76 14.19 -12.36
N GLN A 402 -31.58 13.15 -12.18
CA GLN A 402 -32.97 13.30 -11.73
C GLN A 402 -33.07 13.98 -10.36
N GLU A 403 -32.16 13.64 -9.45
CA GLU A 403 -32.11 14.26 -8.13
C GLU A 403 -31.59 15.71 -8.18
N MET A 404 -30.61 16.01 -9.07
CA MET A 404 -30.10 17.37 -9.27
C MET A 404 -31.17 18.35 -9.80
N ILE A 405 -32.03 17.86 -10.71
CA ILE A 405 -33.04 18.70 -11.36
C ILE A 405 -34.37 18.72 -10.62
N LYS A 406 -34.58 17.82 -9.65
CA LYS A 406 -35.84 17.71 -8.92
C LYS A 406 -36.17 19.01 -8.16
N GLY A 407 -37.31 19.60 -8.49
CA GLY A 407 -37.76 20.83 -7.82
C GLY A 407 -37.07 22.12 -8.27
N GLN A 408 -36.24 22.05 -9.30
CA GLN A 408 -35.60 23.22 -9.91
C GLN A 408 -36.54 23.92 -10.92
N ASP A 409 -36.24 25.17 -11.26
CA ASP A 409 -36.98 25.92 -12.26
C ASP A 409 -36.83 25.30 -13.65
N VAL A 410 -37.93 25.24 -14.42
CA VAL A 410 -37.94 24.62 -15.75
C VAL A 410 -36.98 25.32 -16.73
N ALA A 411 -36.82 26.65 -16.63
CA ALA A 411 -35.95 27.43 -17.51
C ALA A 411 -34.47 27.07 -17.23
N GLU A 412 -34.08 26.90 -15.97
CA GLU A 412 -32.70 26.49 -15.59
C GLU A 412 -32.43 25.05 -16.02
N VAL A 413 -33.38 24.14 -15.82
CA VAL A 413 -33.25 22.75 -16.29
C VAL A 413 -33.15 22.67 -17.82
N ARG A 414 -33.88 23.54 -18.54
CA ARG A 414 -33.81 23.67 -19.98
C ARG A 414 -32.41 24.09 -20.47
N GLN A 415 -31.78 25.04 -19.76
CA GLN A 415 -30.42 25.46 -20.08
C GLN A 415 -29.41 24.29 -19.88
N PHE A 416 -29.52 23.61 -18.75
CA PHE A 416 -28.68 22.44 -18.47
C PHE A 416 -28.88 21.34 -19.51
N ALA A 417 -30.10 21.07 -19.92
CA ALA A 417 -30.43 20.09 -20.96
C ALA A 417 -29.81 20.47 -22.31
N LYS A 418 -29.86 21.77 -22.69
CA LYS A 418 -29.20 22.27 -23.90
C LYS A 418 -27.66 22.11 -23.82
N MET A 419 -27.05 22.46 -22.70
CA MET A 419 -25.62 22.24 -22.48
C MET A 419 -25.24 20.77 -22.65
N LEU A 420 -26.00 19.88 -22.02
CA LEU A 420 -25.76 18.42 -22.09
C LEU A 420 -25.95 17.86 -23.51
N TYR A 421 -26.94 18.36 -24.24
CA TYR A 421 -27.20 17.92 -25.61
C TYR A 421 -26.12 18.39 -26.59
N ASN A 422 -25.58 19.61 -26.41
CA ASN A 422 -24.63 20.22 -27.31
C ASN A 422 -23.17 19.85 -27.02
N THR A 423 -22.89 19.26 -25.83
CA THR A 423 -21.51 18.88 -25.50
C THR A 423 -20.96 17.82 -26.42
N SER A 424 -19.72 18.00 -26.87
CA SER A 424 -18.98 17.02 -27.66
C SER A 424 -18.25 15.99 -26.79
N ALA A 425 -18.22 16.19 -25.48
CA ALA A 425 -17.50 15.35 -24.54
C ALA A 425 -18.13 13.96 -24.35
N PHE A 426 -19.44 13.80 -24.64
CA PHE A 426 -20.15 12.52 -24.60
C PHE A 426 -20.49 12.01 -26.00
N SER A 427 -20.52 10.68 -26.18
CA SER A 427 -21.03 10.09 -27.41
C SER A 427 -22.51 10.45 -27.62
N GLU A 428 -23.00 10.38 -28.86
CA GLU A 428 -24.40 10.62 -29.17
C GLU A 428 -25.32 9.69 -28.37
N GLN A 429 -24.96 8.43 -28.24
CA GLN A 429 -25.69 7.44 -27.45
C GLN A 429 -25.76 7.83 -25.97
N ASP A 430 -24.64 8.26 -25.39
CA ASP A 430 -24.58 8.68 -23.98
C ASP A 430 -25.43 9.93 -23.76
N ARG A 431 -25.32 10.93 -24.65
CA ARG A 431 -26.15 12.15 -24.58
C ARG A 431 -27.63 11.80 -24.62
N GLY A 432 -28.03 10.92 -25.54
CA GLY A 432 -29.42 10.45 -25.64
C GLY A 432 -29.90 9.78 -24.34
N ALA A 433 -29.04 8.93 -23.72
CA ALA A 433 -29.37 8.30 -22.43
C ALA A 433 -29.49 9.30 -21.28
N LEU A 434 -28.62 10.31 -21.23
CA LEU A 434 -28.66 11.36 -20.21
C LEU A 434 -29.87 12.28 -20.41
N MET A 435 -30.19 12.66 -21.65
CA MET A 435 -31.38 13.43 -21.99
C MET A 435 -32.68 12.68 -21.63
N ALA A 436 -32.74 11.38 -21.85
CA ALA A 436 -33.91 10.57 -21.46
C ALA A 436 -34.17 10.63 -19.94
N ARG A 437 -33.11 10.74 -19.11
CA ARG A 437 -33.25 10.91 -17.65
C ARG A 437 -33.84 12.29 -17.30
N ILE A 438 -33.47 13.36 -18.01
CA ILE A 438 -34.04 14.70 -17.83
C ILE A 438 -35.51 14.72 -18.23
N ILE A 439 -35.83 14.19 -19.41
CA ILE A 439 -37.19 14.14 -19.95
C ILE A 439 -38.11 13.31 -19.07
N SER A 440 -37.59 12.26 -18.39
CA SER A 440 -38.41 11.49 -17.45
C SER A 440 -38.94 12.30 -16.26
N VAL A 441 -38.28 13.42 -15.90
CA VAL A 441 -38.71 14.36 -14.83
C VAL A 441 -39.43 15.57 -15.39
N PHE A 442 -38.99 16.06 -16.56
CA PHE A 442 -39.55 17.23 -17.26
C PHE A 442 -39.91 16.86 -18.71
N PRO A 443 -41.10 16.26 -18.95
CA PRO A 443 -41.52 15.80 -20.28
C PRO A 443 -41.59 16.89 -21.36
N ASP A 444 -41.86 18.12 -20.96
CA ASP A 444 -41.96 19.25 -21.88
C ASP A 444 -40.62 19.61 -22.56
N LEU A 445 -39.51 19.14 -21.99
CA LEU A 445 -38.18 19.33 -22.58
C LEU A 445 -37.87 18.39 -23.75
N HIS A 446 -38.77 17.48 -24.11
CA HIS A 446 -38.65 16.64 -25.30
C HIS A 446 -38.50 17.48 -26.57
N ALA A 447 -39.11 18.66 -26.62
CA ALA A 447 -38.97 19.59 -27.72
C ALA A 447 -37.53 20.00 -28.03
N ILE A 448 -36.63 20.07 -27.02
CA ILE A 448 -35.21 20.42 -27.21
C ILE A 448 -34.53 19.40 -28.13
N VAL A 449 -34.86 18.12 -27.99
CA VAL A 449 -34.30 17.05 -28.83
C VAL A 449 -34.87 17.14 -30.24
N LEU A 450 -36.15 17.50 -30.37
CA LEU A 450 -36.81 17.66 -31.67
C LEU A 450 -36.30 18.90 -32.40
N ASP A 451 -36.17 20.04 -31.71
CA ASP A 451 -35.66 21.28 -32.28
C ASP A 451 -34.23 21.15 -32.78
N ALA A 452 -33.39 20.42 -32.03
CA ALA A 452 -32.00 20.18 -32.41
C ALA A 452 -31.85 19.19 -33.61
N LEU A 453 -32.84 18.33 -33.87
CA LEU A 453 -32.88 17.50 -35.05
C LEU A 453 -33.27 18.30 -36.32
N VAL A 454 -33.92 19.46 -36.12
CA VAL A 454 -34.40 20.34 -37.20
C VAL A 454 -33.39 21.46 -37.51
N ASP A 455 -32.63 21.91 -36.48
CA ASP A 455 -31.70 23.03 -36.59
C ASP A 455 -30.27 22.54 -36.92
N ASN A 456 -29.99 22.38 -38.21
CA ASN A 456 -28.68 22.06 -38.76
C ASN A 456 -27.74 23.28 -38.78
N SER A 457 -27.92 24.27 -37.93
CA SER A 457 -27.08 25.47 -37.89
C SER A 457 -25.87 25.27 -36.95
N ASP A 458 -24.70 25.12 -37.54
CA ASP A 458 -23.37 24.98 -36.93
C ASP A 458 -22.90 26.22 -36.10
N LYS A 459 -23.72 26.77 -35.23
CA LYS A 459 -23.26 27.84 -34.33
C LYS A 459 -23.40 27.42 -32.87
N PRO A 460 -22.29 27.28 -32.14
CA PRO A 460 -22.36 27.10 -30.68
C PRO A 460 -22.98 28.38 -30.07
N GLU A 461 -24.13 28.26 -29.42
CA GLU A 461 -24.66 29.34 -28.59
C GLU A 461 -23.74 29.58 -27.38
N PRO A 462 -23.53 30.86 -27.00
CA PRO A 462 -22.71 31.18 -25.84
C PRO A 462 -23.30 30.55 -24.56
N ILE A 463 -22.41 30.03 -23.71
CA ILE A 463 -22.75 29.47 -22.40
C ILE A 463 -23.46 30.56 -21.58
N PHE A 464 -24.76 30.43 -21.38
CA PHE A 464 -25.51 31.38 -20.55
C PHE A 464 -25.26 31.09 -19.07
N VAL A 465 -24.49 31.94 -18.45
CA VAL A 465 -24.42 32.06 -16.98
C VAL A 465 -25.72 32.70 -16.50
N SER A 466 -26.37 32.18 -15.43
CA SER A 466 -27.59 32.77 -14.94
C SER A 466 -27.38 34.24 -14.57
N TRP A 467 -28.39 35.09 -14.77
CA TRP A 467 -28.34 36.54 -14.46
C TRP A 467 -27.90 36.80 -13.02
N GLU A 468 -28.35 35.98 -12.07
CA GLU A 468 -27.98 36.07 -10.66
C GLU A 468 -26.48 35.76 -10.43
N SER A 469 -25.91 34.80 -11.18
CA SER A 469 -24.50 34.50 -11.08
C SER A 469 -23.62 35.57 -11.74
N LEU A 470 -24.13 36.25 -12.77
CA LEU A 470 -23.48 37.43 -13.37
C LEU A 470 -23.52 38.63 -12.42
N GLU A 471 -24.65 38.84 -11.71
CA GLU A 471 -24.76 39.89 -10.68
C GLU A 471 -23.88 39.60 -9.47
N ALA A 472 -23.83 38.35 -9.00
CA ALA A 472 -22.93 37.94 -7.92
C ALA A 472 -21.47 38.15 -8.29
N ARG A 473 -21.08 37.77 -9.52
CA ARG A 473 -19.73 37.97 -10.04
C ARG A 473 -19.37 39.42 -10.27
N LYS A 474 -20.33 40.23 -10.72
CA LYS A 474 -20.18 41.68 -10.86
C LYS A 474 -19.95 42.33 -9.49
N LYS A 475 -20.76 41.99 -8.49
CA LYS A 475 -20.63 42.51 -7.12
C LYS A 475 -19.29 42.12 -6.48
N GLU A 476 -18.82 40.89 -6.71
CA GLU A 476 -17.54 40.42 -6.23
C GLU A 476 -16.34 41.13 -6.92
N LEU A 477 -16.46 41.38 -8.24
CA LEU A 477 -15.48 42.18 -8.96
C LEU A 477 -15.46 43.62 -8.49
N GLU A 478 -16.63 44.18 -8.17
CA GLU A 478 -16.76 45.54 -7.59
C GLU A 478 -16.13 45.59 -6.19
N GLU A 479 -16.30 44.56 -5.35
CA GLU A 479 -15.63 44.43 -4.03
C GLU A 479 -14.12 44.30 -4.20
N LEU A 480 -13.64 43.47 -5.14
CA LEU A 480 -12.21 43.28 -5.43
C LEU A 480 -11.57 44.62 -5.91
N VAL A 481 -12.22 45.31 -6.82
CA VAL A 481 -11.70 46.55 -7.38
C VAL A 481 -11.76 47.69 -6.37
N ASN A 482 -12.83 47.79 -5.60
CA ASN A 482 -13.08 48.94 -4.72
C ASN A 482 -12.51 48.77 -3.30
N VAL A 483 -12.30 47.53 -2.83
CA VAL A 483 -11.83 47.25 -1.46
C VAL A 483 -10.47 46.56 -1.43
N LYS A 484 -10.32 45.42 -2.06
CA LYS A 484 -9.07 44.63 -1.94
C LYS A 484 -7.88 45.17 -2.75
N ILE A 485 -8.11 45.79 -3.92
CA ILE A 485 -7.03 46.38 -4.69
C ILE A 485 -6.47 47.65 -4.01
N PRO A 486 -7.29 48.55 -3.50
CA PRO A 486 -6.79 49.70 -2.74
C PRO A 486 -6.06 49.32 -1.44
N GLU A 487 -6.55 48.33 -0.71
CA GLU A 487 -5.88 47.82 0.49
C GLU A 487 -4.49 47.24 0.21
N ASN A 488 -4.35 46.46 -0.89
CA ASN A 488 -3.06 45.90 -1.31
C ASN A 488 -2.09 46.98 -1.86
N LEU A 489 -2.60 48.02 -2.50
CA LEU A 489 -1.79 49.15 -2.95
C LEU A 489 -1.29 50.01 -1.78
N SER A 490 -2.01 50.07 -0.66
CA SER A 490 -1.56 50.80 0.52
C SER A 490 -0.45 50.03 1.28
N LEU A 491 -0.33 48.72 1.12
CA LEU A 491 0.74 47.89 1.71
C LEU A 491 2.06 47.93 0.91
N ILE A 492 2.04 48.41 -0.34
CA ILE A 492 3.24 48.53 -1.20
C ILE A 492 3.97 49.87 -0.98
N HIS A 493 3.36 50.80 -0.28
CA HIS A 493 3.91 52.15 0.01
C HIS A 493 4.45 52.33 1.45
N ILE A 494 4.74 51.24 2.20
CA ILE A 494 5.47 51.36 3.47
C ILE A 494 6.87 50.74 3.33
#